data_b9ad61fe2b1dfa185af0140e1827e449
#
_entry.id   b9ad61fe2b1dfa185af0140e1827e449
#
_cell.length_a   1.000
_cell.length_b   1.000
_cell.length_c   1.000
_cell.angle_alpha   90.00
_cell.angle_beta   90.00
_cell.angle_gamma   90.00
#
_symmetry.space_group_name_H-M   'P 1'
#
loop_
_entity.id
_entity.type
_entity.pdbx_description
1 polymer ?
#
loop_
_entity_poly.entity_id
_entity_poly.type
_entity_poly.pdbx_seq_one_letter_code
_entity_poly.pdbx_strand_id
1 'polypeptide(L)'
;GLVGSEMCIRDSNTRAYYAETLPNPKLKVFPIREVADIGDEYNIPLIVDNTAAPVICKPIEHGATIVVHSLTKFIGGHGTTIGGIIVDSGKFDWAKDPKRQPMLNNPDPSYHGMIWTEFAKAVGPIAYIVRARFVGLRDLGPALPPQSAFQIIQGLETVSLRMEKHCSNAAKVAEYLSLIHISEPTRPIA
;
A
#
# COMPACT_ATOMS: atom_id res chain seq x y z
N GLY A 1 13.04 -1.40 19.38
CA GLY A 1 12.33 -0.40 20.08
C GLY A 1 11.65 0.62 19.19
N LEU A 2 10.42 0.93 19.54
CA LEU A 2 9.55 1.92 18.89
C LEU A 2 9.91 3.39 19.18
N VAL A 3 10.97 3.65 19.94
CA VAL A 3 11.33 4.99 20.43
C VAL A 3 11.65 6.01 19.31
N GLY A 4 12.14 5.55 18.17
CA GLY A 4 12.39 6.42 17.02
C GLY A 4 11.13 6.77 16.24
N SER A 5 10.10 5.91 16.24
CA SER A 5 8.84 6.13 15.56
C SER A 5 7.90 7.06 16.33
N GLU A 6 7.91 7.04 17.66
CA GLU A 6 7.09 7.94 18.47
C GLU A 6 7.49 9.42 18.33
N MET A 7 8.78 9.73 18.15
CA MET A 7 9.22 11.10 17.87
C MET A 7 8.73 11.60 16.50
N CYS A 8 8.69 10.74 15.49
CA CYS A 8 8.14 11.10 14.17
C CYS A 8 6.60 11.26 14.19
N ILE A 9 5.88 10.53 15.05
CA ILE A 9 4.43 10.60 15.19
C ILE A 9 3.95 11.96 15.69
N ARG A 10 4.74 12.61 16.54
CA ARG A 10 4.45 13.95 17.10
C ARG A 10 4.87 15.11 16.20
N ASP A 11 5.62 14.83 15.14
CA ASP A 11 6.08 15.88 14.22
C ASP A 11 4.91 16.42 13.39
N SER A 12 4.70 17.74 13.47
CA SER A 12 3.69 18.46 12.67
C SER A 12 3.92 18.33 11.15
N ASN A 13 5.10 17.88 10.73
CA ASN A 13 5.47 17.68 9.33
C ASN A 13 5.14 16.30 8.78
N THR A 14 4.79 15.31 9.61
CA THR A 14 4.40 13.97 9.13
C THR A 14 3.10 14.07 8.33
N ARG A 15 3.13 13.64 7.07
CA ARG A 15 2.00 13.72 6.12
C ARG A 15 1.28 12.38 5.94
N ALA A 16 2.00 11.29 6.03
CA ALA A 16 1.49 9.94 5.89
C ALA A 16 2.44 8.94 6.55
N TYR A 17 1.91 7.79 6.94
CA TYR A 17 2.73 6.60 7.20
C TYR A 17 2.74 5.73 5.95
N TYR A 18 3.88 5.14 5.64
CA TYR A 18 4.04 4.20 4.54
C TYR A 18 4.72 2.93 5.03
N ALA A 19 4.15 1.78 4.70
CA ALA A 19 4.72 0.48 5.03
C ALA A 19 4.36 -0.58 3.99
N GLU A 20 5.14 -1.66 3.98
CA GLU A 20 4.81 -2.87 3.24
C GLU A 20 4.18 -3.90 4.19
N THR A 21 3.16 -4.64 3.71
CA THR A 21 2.55 -5.74 4.49
C THR A 21 3.59 -6.78 4.92
N LEU A 22 4.50 -7.12 4.01
CA LEU A 22 5.63 -8.03 4.20
C LEU A 22 6.89 -7.40 3.59
N PRO A 23 7.63 -6.56 4.36
CA PRO A 23 8.77 -5.83 3.83
C PRO A 23 9.95 -6.73 3.48
N ASN A 24 10.49 -6.54 2.29
CA ASN A 24 11.71 -7.19 1.82
C ASN A 24 12.94 -6.50 2.47
N PRO A 25 13.97 -7.24 2.97
CA PRO A 25 14.13 -8.68 2.93
C PRO A 25 13.67 -9.42 4.19
N LYS A 26 13.31 -8.71 5.24
CA LYS A 26 13.09 -9.30 6.59
C LYS A 26 11.76 -10.05 6.72
N LEU A 27 10.79 -9.81 5.85
CA LEU A 27 9.45 -10.42 5.81
C LEU A 27 8.70 -10.41 7.15
N LYS A 28 9.00 -9.42 8.01
CA LYS A 28 8.31 -9.24 9.28
C LYS A 28 6.91 -8.67 9.01
N VAL A 29 5.88 -9.38 9.45
CA VAL A 29 4.49 -8.92 9.30
C VAL A 29 4.33 -7.54 9.94
N PHE A 30 3.82 -6.58 9.15
CA PHE A 30 3.59 -5.22 9.61
C PHE A 30 2.29 -5.13 10.42
N PRO A 31 2.29 -4.50 11.60
CA PRO A 31 1.13 -4.37 12.47
C PRO A 31 0.19 -3.26 11.96
N ILE A 32 -0.61 -3.57 10.92
CA ILE A 32 -1.41 -2.57 10.19
C ILE A 32 -2.40 -1.88 11.13
N ARG A 33 -3.14 -2.65 11.95
CA ARG A 33 -4.19 -2.13 12.84
C ARG A 33 -3.61 -1.13 13.85
N GLU A 34 -2.56 -1.53 14.52
CA GLU A 34 -1.94 -0.73 15.57
C GLU A 34 -1.41 0.61 15.02
N VAL A 35 -0.81 0.59 13.82
CA VAL A 35 -0.31 1.82 13.19
C VAL A 35 -1.45 2.65 12.60
N ALA A 36 -2.51 2.03 12.09
CA ALA A 36 -3.70 2.73 11.64
C ALA A 36 -4.40 3.47 12.79
N ASP A 37 -4.56 2.82 13.95
CA ASP A 37 -5.18 3.43 15.14
C ASP A 37 -4.39 4.66 15.62
N ILE A 38 -3.05 4.60 15.59
CA ILE A 38 -2.19 5.76 15.85
C ILE A 38 -2.39 6.85 14.77
N GLY A 39 -2.48 6.45 13.51
CA GLY A 39 -2.75 7.37 12.41
C GLY A 39 -4.06 8.11 12.56
N ASP A 40 -5.12 7.43 12.98
CA ASP A 40 -6.44 8.01 13.21
C ASP A 40 -6.44 9.03 14.35
N GLU A 41 -5.70 8.75 15.45
CA GLU A 41 -5.53 9.67 16.59
C GLU A 41 -4.94 11.02 16.14
N TYR A 42 -3.94 10.98 15.24
CA TYR A 42 -3.23 12.18 14.77
C TYR A 42 -3.70 12.67 13.39
N ASN A 43 -4.75 12.08 12.82
CA ASN A 43 -5.24 12.34 11.47
C ASN A 43 -4.12 12.23 10.41
N ILE A 44 -3.36 11.14 10.47
CA ILE A 44 -2.29 10.79 9.54
C ILE A 44 -2.70 9.54 8.77
N PRO A 45 -2.86 9.60 7.43
CA PRO A 45 -3.26 8.44 6.65
C PRO A 45 -2.18 7.37 6.63
N LEU A 46 -2.58 6.10 6.72
CA LEU A 46 -1.70 4.96 6.52
C LEU A 46 -1.81 4.44 5.09
N ILE A 47 -0.70 4.41 4.39
CA ILE A 47 -0.54 3.85 3.05
C ILE A 47 0.18 2.50 3.19
N VAL A 48 -0.42 1.43 2.67
CA VAL A 48 0.16 0.09 2.74
C VAL A 48 0.43 -0.46 1.35
N ASP A 49 1.68 -0.79 1.08
CA ASP A 49 2.04 -1.59 -0.09
C ASP A 49 1.76 -3.08 0.21
N ASN A 50 0.75 -3.60 -0.48
CA ASN A 50 0.31 -4.99 -0.33
C ASN A 50 0.74 -5.87 -1.51
N THR A 51 1.81 -5.49 -2.18
CA THR A 51 2.33 -6.21 -3.36
C THR A 51 2.66 -7.66 -3.05
N ALA A 52 3.21 -7.95 -1.86
CA ALA A 52 3.64 -9.30 -1.48
C ALA A 52 2.50 -10.21 -0.97
N ALA A 53 1.35 -9.64 -0.60
CA ALA A 53 0.24 -10.40 0.00
C ALA A 53 -1.13 -10.10 -0.64
N PRO A 54 -1.26 -10.03 -2.01
CA PRO A 54 -2.56 -9.82 -2.63
C PRO A 54 -3.47 -10.99 -2.26
N VAL A 55 -4.75 -10.71 -2.04
CA VAL A 55 -5.83 -11.61 -1.56
C VAL A 55 -5.60 -12.26 -0.18
N ILE A 56 -4.36 -12.38 0.27
CA ILE A 56 -4.01 -12.95 1.59
C ILE A 56 -4.31 -11.94 2.70
N CYS A 57 -3.94 -10.69 2.50
CA CYS A 57 -4.20 -9.59 3.41
C CYS A 57 -5.04 -8.52 2.70
N LYS A 58 -5.99 -7.94 3.43
CA LYS A 58 -6.82 -6.83 2.97
C LYS A 58 -6.59 -5.61 3.88
N PRO A 59 -5.55 -4.82 3.66
CA PRO A 59 -5.15 -3.76 4.58
C PRO A 59 -6.23 -2.75 4.91
N ILE A 60 -7.17 -2.47 3.99
CA ILE A 60 -8.30 -1.55 4.22
C ILE A 60 -9.23 -2.07 5.34
N GLU A 61 -9.41 -3.38 5.46
CA GLU A 61 -10.20 -3.99 6.54
C GLU A 61 -9.50 -3.84 7.91
N HIS A 62 -8.19 -3.57 7.89
CA HIS A 62 -7.37 -3.33 9.07
C HIS A 62 -7.03 -1.85 9.31
N GLY A 63 -7.67 -0.93 8.61
CA GLY A 63 -7.54 0.50 8.86
C GLY A 63 -6.61 1.26 7.92
N ALA A 64 -6.00 0.60 6.91
CA ALA A 64 -5.24 1.34 5.92
C ALA A 64 -6.13 2.32 5.14
N THR A 65 -5.65 3.54 4.98
CA THR A 65 -6.33 4.57 4.21
C THR A 65 -6.21 4.31 2.71
N ILE A 66 -5.01 3.94 2.29
CA ILE A 66 -4.67 3.70 0.88
C ILE A 66 -3.90 2.38 0.81
N VAL A 67 -4.19 1.60 -0.21
CA VAL A 67 -3.43 0.40 -0.56
C VAL A 67 -2.82 0.57 -1.95
N VAL A 68 -1.55 0.23 -2.08
CA VAL A 68 -0.88 0.19 -3.37
C VAL A 68 -0.42 -1.23 -3.69
N HIS A 69 -0.38 -1.56 -4.96
CA HIS A 69 0.19 -2.81 -5.45
C HIS A 69 1.06 -2.56 -6.67
N SER A 70 2.23 -3.14 -6.71
CA SER A 70 2.91 -3.40 -7.97
C SER A 70 2.20 -4.53 -8.71
N LEU A 71 1.45 -4.20 -9.76
CA LEU A 71 0.78 -5.19 -10.60
C LEU A 71 1.77 -6.06 -11.38
N THR A 72 3.03 -5.61 -11.47
CA THR A 72 4.17 -6.31 -12.08
C THR A 72 4.44 -7.66 -11.40
N LYS A 73 4.14 -7.79 -10.11
CA LYS A 73 4.50 -8.93 -9.25
C LYS A 73 3.39 -10.00 -9.28
N PHE A 74 2.88 -10.40 -8.11
CA PHE A 74 1.94 -11.51 -7.99
C PHE A 74 0.63 -11.31 -8.74
N ILE A 75 0.11 -10.10 -8.85
CA ILE A 75 -1.16 -9.84 -9.55
C ILE A 75 -1.01 -10.15 -11.04
N GLY A 76 -0.05 -9.57 -11.72
CA GLY A 76 0.26 -9.91 -13.11
C GLY A 76 0.78 -11.34 -13.28
N GLY A 77 1.69 -11.75 -12.40
CA GLY A 77 2.12 -13.13 -12.20
C GLY A 77 3.03 -13.74 -13.27
N HIS A 78 3.28 -13.06 -14.38
CA HIS A 78 3.97 -13.62 -15.54
C HIS A 78 5.27 -12.87 -15.92
N GLY A 79 5.54 -11.72 -15.29
CA GLY A 79 6.72 -10.92 -15.62
C GLY A 79 6.72 -10.29 -17.02
N THR A 80 5.55 -10.22 -17.66
CA THR A 80 5.41 -9.77 -19.06
C THR A 80 5.18 -8.27 -19.18
N THR A 81 4.76 -7.62 -18.11
CA THR A 81 4.43 -6.18 -18.14
C THR A 81 4.62 -5.53 -16.78
N ILE A 82 4.78 -4.22 -16.79
CA ILE A 82 4.92 -3.39 -15.61
C ILE A 82 3.62 -2.60 -15.40
N GLY A 83 3.18 -2.51 -14.16
CA GLY A 83 2.02 -1.71 -13.79
C GLY A 83 1.89 -1.52 -12.30
N GLY A 84 1.02 -0.61 -11.90
CA GLY A 84 0.69 -0.34 -10.51
C GLY A 84 -0.77 0.07 -10.36
N ILE A 85 -1.28 -0.06 -9.14
CA ILE A 85 -2.63 0.39 -8.79
C ILE A 85 -2.62 1.03 -7.42
N ILE A 86 -3.42 2.07 -7.27
CA ILE A 86 -3.70 2.74 -6.00
C ILE A 86 -5.18 2.54 -5.70
N VAL A 87 -5.49 2.06 -4.51
CA VAL A 87 -6.84 1.85 -4.01
C VAL A 87 -7.06 2.74 -2.79
N ASP A 88 -7.99 3.67 -2.91
CA ASP A 88 -8.40 4.54 -1.80
C ASP A 88 -9.56 3.87 -1.03
N SER A 89 -9.48 3.83 0.29
CA SER A 89 -10.54 3.30 1.14
C SER A 89 -11.84 4.12 1.06
N GLY A 90 -11.73 5.39 0.70
CA GLY A 90 -12.84 6.35 0.69
C GLY A 90 -13.37 6.67 2.10
N LYS A 91 -12.57 6.46 3.14
CA LYS A 91 -13.00 6.65 4.55
C LYS A 91 -12.26 7.77 5.28
N PHE A 92 -11.09 8.17 4.79
CA PHE A 92 -10.25 9.15 5.47
C PHE A 92 -10.74 10.59 5.21
N ASP A 93 -10.89 11.37 6.26
CA ASP A 93 -11.27 12.79 6.14
C ASP A 93 -10.05 13.66 5.82
N TRP A 94 -9.81 13.87 4.54
CA TRP A 94 -8.71 14.69 4.02
C TRP A 94 -8.83 16.18 4.39
N ALA A 95 -10.01 16.66 4.79
CA ALA A 95 -10.25 18.04 5.14
C ALA A 95 -10.05 18.33 6.65
N LYS A 96 -9.97 17.29 7.49
CA LYS A 96 -9.90 17.43 8.95
C LYS A 96 -8.67 18.20 9.46
N ASP A 97 -7.52 18.03 8.80
CA ASP A 97 -6.29 18.78 9.09
C ASP A 97 -5.69 19.40 7.81
N PRO A 98 -6.17 20.58 7.39
CA PRO A 98 -5.71 21.23 6.16
C PRO A 98 -4.22 21.57 6.18
N LYS A 99 -3.64 21.84 7.35
CA LYS A 99 -2.21 22.15 7.48
C LYS A 99 -1.34 20.92 7.22
N ARG A 100 -1.82 19.76 7.62
CA ARG A 100 -1.13 18.49 7.40
C ARG A 100 -1.25 18.03 5.94
N GLN A 101 -2.37 18.34 5.28
CA GLN A 101 -2.67 17.93 3.91
C GLN A 101 -2.83 19.15 2.96
N PRO A 102 -1.81 20.04 2.85
CA PRO A 102 -1.93 21.28 2.09
C PRO A 102 -2.15 21.07 0.59
N MET A 103 -1.64 19.96 0.03
CA MET A 103 -1.82 19.65 -1.39
C MET A 103 -3.28 19.36 -1.78
N LEU A 104 -4.14 19.05 -0.81
CA LEU A 104 -5.56 18.79 -1.04
C LEU A 104 -6.44 19.93 -0.59
N ASN A 105 -5.93 20.81 0.29
CA ASN A 105 -6.72 21.83 0.97
C ASN A 105 -6.33 23.28 0.59
N ASN A 106 -5.20 23.47 -0.11
CA ASN A 106 -4.87 24.80 -0.63
C ASN A 106 -5.37 24.93 -2.07
N PRO A 107 -5.65 26.18 -2.52
CA PRO A 107 -5.97 26.46 -3.92
C PRO A 107 -4.86 25.93 -4.86
N ASP A 108 -5.23 25.13 -5.84
CA ASP A 108 -4.32 24.61 -6.85
C ASP A 108 -4.26 25.57 -8.05
N PRO A 109 -3.15 26.27 -8.27
CA PRO A 109 -3.04 27.25 -9.35
C PRO A 109 -3.13 26.60 -10.74
N SER A 110 -2.76 25.32 -10.88
CA SER A 110 -2.87 24.57 -12.14
C SER A 110 -4.32 24.28 -12.54
N TYR A 111 -5.25 24.40 -11.58
CA TYR A 111 -6.67 24.15 -11.76
C TYR A 111 -7.52 25.37 -11.33
N HIS A 112 -7.09 26.58 -11.72
CA HIS A 112 -7.80 27.83 -11.47
C HIS A 112 -8.14 28.10 -9.99
N GLY A 113 -7.28 27.65 -9.09
CA GLY A 113 -7.49 27.83 -7.65
C GLY A 113 -8.44 26.80 -7.00
N MET A 114 -8.71 25.69 -7.70
CA MET A 114 -9.55 24.60 -7.14
C MET A 114 -8.94 24.04 -5.85
N ILE A 115 -9.79 23.79 -4.86
CA ILE A 115 -9.45 23.07 -3.63
C ILE A 115 -10.03 21.65 -3.77
N TRP A 116 -9.17 20.64 -3.76
CA TRP A 116 -9.55 19.25 -4.07
C TRP A 116 -10.53 18.66 -3.05
N THR A 117 -10.39 19.00 -1.77
CA THR A 117 -11.33 18.56 -0.73
C THR A 117 -12.71 19.20 -0.91
N GLU A 118 -12.80 20.45 -1.34
CA GLU A 118 -14.08 21.11 -1.65
C GLU A 118 -14.73 20.49 -2.91
N PHE A 119 -13.95 20.27 -3.95
CA PHE A 119 -14.42 19.64 -5.17
C PHE A 119 -14.97 18.23 -4.90
N ALA A 120 -14.31 17.47 -4.04
CA ALA A 120 -14.72 16.10 -3.71
C ALA A 120 -15.98 16.02 -2.82
N LYS A 121 -16.38 17.09 -2.13
CA LYS A 121 -17.56 17.07 -1.22
C LYS A 121 -18.84 16.53 -1.86
N ALA A 122 -19.04 16.79 -3.14
CA ALA A 122 -20.23 16.34 -3.85
C ALA A 122 -20.24 14.83 -4.14
N VAL A 123 -19.09 14.16 -4.08
CA VAL A 123 -18.92 12.76 -4.50
C VAL A 123 -18.34 11.85 -3.39
N GLY A 124 -17.97 12.41 -2.25
CA GLY A 124 -17.46 11.69 -1.08
C GLY A 124 -16.00 11.99 -0.72
N PRO A 125 -15.42 11.31 0.27
CA PRO A 125 -14.08 11.60 0.79
C PRO A 125 -12.97 11.04 -0.12
N ILE A 126 -13.04 11.33 -1.40
CA ILE A 126 -12.13 10.82 -2.46
C ILE A 126 -11.18 11.89 -3.02
N ALA A 127 -10.94 12.96 -2.27
CA ALA A 127 -10.08 14.08 -2.71
C ALA A 127 -8.70 13.62 -3.16
N TYR A 128 -8.10 12.66 -2.46
CA TYR A 128 -6.80 12.09 -2.81
C TYR A 128 -6.80 11.44 -4.20
N ILE A 129 -7.75 10.52 -4.44
CA ILE A 129 -7.77 9.78 -5.71
C ILE A 129 -8.18 10.67 -6.88
N VAL A 130 -9.04 11.66 -6.63
CA VAL A 130 -9.41 12.66 -7.65
C VAL A 130 -8.17 13.45 -8.06
N ARG A 131 -7.43 14.02 -7.09
CA ARG A 131 -6.18 14.74 -7.40
C ARG A 131 -5.15 13.83 -8.08
N ALA A 132 -4.99 12.60 -7.63
CA ALA A 132 -4.07 11.64 -8.24
C ALA A 132 -4.42 11.39 -9.72
N ARG A 133 -5.69 11.35 -10.08
CA ARG A 133 -6.13 11.19 -11.48
C ARG A 133 -5.91 12.46 -12.31
N PHE A 134 -6.14 13.62 -11.76
CA PHE A 134 -5.97 14.88 -12.49
C PHE A 134 -4.49 15.26 -12.60
N VAL A 135 -3.81 15.42 -11.49
CA VAL A 135 -2.41 15.87 -11.48
C VAL A 135 -1.44 14.73 -11.76
N GLY A 136 -1.62 13.59 -11.09
CA GLY A 136 -0.73 12.45 -11.25
C GLY A 136 -0.87 11.77 -12.60
N LEU A 137 -2.08 11.35 -12.96
CA LEU A 137 -2.30 10.59 -14.18
C LEU A 137 -2.39 11.48 -15.44
N ARG A 138 -3.26 12.48 -15.41
CA ARG A 138 -3.54 13.31 -16.61
C ARG A 138 -2.37 14.20 -16.96
N ASP A 139 -1.85 14.97 -16.00
CA ASP A 139 -0.85 16.00 -16.30
C ASP A 139 0.57 15.41 -16.45
N LEU A 140 0.94 14.42 -15.60
CA LEU A 140 2.24 13.74 -15.69
C LEU A 140 2.24 12.57 -16.68
N GLY A 141 1.07 12.03 -17.05
CA GLY A 141 0.89 11.07 -18.12
C GLY A 141 1.27 9.60 -17.86
N PRO A 142 1.45 9.07 -16.62
CA PRO A 142 1.81 7.66 -16.41
C PRO A 142 0.59 6.73 -16.60
N ALA A 143 -0.08 6.81 -17.74
CA ALA A 143 -1.21 5.97 -18.07
C ALA A 143 -0.76 4.55 -18.45
N LEU A 144 -1.43 3.55 -17.89
CA LEU A 144 -1.17 2.16 -18.22
C LEU A 144 -1.62 1.87 -19.67
N PRO A 145 -0.75 1.36 -20.57
CA PRO A 145 -1.15 1.00 -21.92
C PRO A 145 -2.24 -0.08 -21.92
N PRO A 146 -3.21 -0.04 -22.84
CA PRO A 146 -4.29 -1.03 -22.90
C PRO A 146 -3.82 -2.47 -23.00
N GLN A 147 -2.74 -2.73 -23.73
CA GLN A 147 -2.12 -4.07 -23.84
C GLN A 147 -1.58 -4.55 -22.50
N SER A 148 -0.94 -3.67 -21.73
CA SER A 148 -0.46 -4.01 -20.38
C SER A 148 -1.62 -4.25 -19.41
N ALA A 149 -2.69 -3.45 -19.51
CA ALA A 149 -3.90 -3.66 -18.72
C ALA A 149 -4.53 -5.02 -19.02
N PHE A 150 -4.63 -5.41 -20.28
CA PHE A 150 -5.14 -6.71 -20.70
C PHE A 150 -4.32 -7.86 -20.09
N GLN A 151 -2.99 -7.81 -20.20
CA GLN A 151 -2.12 -8.85 -19.62
C GLN A 151 -2.24 -8.95 -18.10
N ILE A 152 -2.37 -7.81 -17.40
CA ILE A 152 -2.56 -7.77 -15.95
C ILE A 152 -3.92 -8.35 -15.56
N ILE A 153 -4.99 -8.07 -16.31
CA ILE A 153 -6.32 -8.62 -16.07
C ILE A 153 -6.31 -10.14 -16.19
N GLN A 154 -5.64 -10.69 -17.21
CA GLN A 154 -5.44 -12.14 -17.34
C GLN A 154 -4.73 -12.75 -16.12
N GLY A 155 -3.68 -12.09 -15.61
CA GLY A 155 -3.02 -12.51 -14.38
C GLY A 155 -3.92 -12.44 -13.16
N LEU A 156 -4.77 -11.40 -13.08
CA LEU A 156 -5.70 -11.18 -11.98
C LEU A 156 -6.73 -12.31 -11.86
N GLU A 157 -7.20 -12.88 -12.97
CA GLU A 157 -8.18 -13.98 -12.99
C GLU A 157 -7.72 -15.20 -12.18
N THR A 158 -6.41 -15.45 -12.12
CA THR A 158 -5.84 -16.63 -11.45
C THR A 158 -5.09 -16.30 -10.16
N VAL A 159 -5.07 -15.03 -9.73
CA VAL A 159 -4.24 -14.61 -8.59
C VAL A 159 -4.57 -15.34 -7.29
N SER A 160 -5.84 -15.60 -7.01
CA SER A 160 -6.27 -16.30 -5.80
C SER A 160 -5.75 -17.74 -5.76
N LEU A 161 -5.89 -18.47 -6.86
CA LEU A 161 -5.37 -19.85 -7.02
C LEU A 161 -3.84 -19.91 -6.89
N ARG A 162 -3.16 -18.95 -7.52
CA ARG A 162 -1.70 -18.88 -7.45
C ARG A 162 -1.21 -18.54 -6.05
N MET A 163 -1.84 -17.59 -5.36
CA MET A 163 -1.46 -17.22 -4.00
C MET A 163 -1.69 -18.35 -3.01
N GLU A 164 -2.79 -19.08 -3.10
CA GLU A 164 -3.03 -20.29 -2.30
C GLU A 164 -1.91 -21.31 -2.50
N LYS A 165 -1.53 -21.56 -3.75
CA LYS A 165 -0.45 -22.49 -4.08
C LYS A 165 0.92 -21.99 -3.61
N HIS A 166 1.21 -20.71 -3.75
CA HIS A 166 2.45 -20.12 -3.24
C HIS A 166 2.56 -20.27 -1.71
N CYS A 167 1.50 -19.98 -0.97
CA CYS A 167 1.48 -20.13 0.48
C CYS A 167 1.66 -21.60 0.91
N SER A 168 0.93 -22.52 0.29
CA SER A 168 1.05 -23.95 0.56
C SER A 168 2.47 -24.46 0.28
N ASN A 169 3.08 -24.06 -0.82
CA ASN A 169 4.44 -24.46 -1.16
C ASN A 169 5.46 -23.84 -0.19
N ALA A 170 5.31 -22.56 0.15
CA ALA A 170 6.20 -21.89 1.09
C ALA A 170 6.17 -22.55 2.48
N ALA A 171 4.98 -22.94 2.96
CA ALA A 171 4.84 -23.67 4.22
C ALA A 171 5.60 -24.99 4.23
N LYS A 172 5.47 -25.79 3.15
CA LYS A 172 6.20 -27.06 3.01
C LYS A 172 7.71 -26.87 2.96
N VAL A 173 8.18 -25.83 2.26
CA VAL A 173 9.62 -25.50 2.20
C VAL A 173 10.13 -25.09 3.57
N ALA A 174 9.38 -24.25 4.28
CA ALA A 174 9.75 -23.82 5.63
C ALA A 174 9.82 -25.00 6.62
N GLU A 175 8.85 -25.93 6.55
CA GLU A 175 8.85 -27.15 7.36
C GLU A 175 10.09 -28.02 7.05
N TYR A 176 10.36 -28.26 5.77
CA TYR A 176 11.53 -29.04 5.36
C TYR A 176 12.84 -28.41 5.86
N LEU A 177 13.01 -27.10 5.70
CA LEU A 177 14.21 -26.39 6.14
C LEU A 177 14.35 -26.39 7.67
N SER A 178 13.25 -26.32 8.42
CA SER A 178 13.31 -26.42 9.89
C SER A 178 13.79 -27.78 10.37
N LEU A 179 13.41 -28.85 9.68
CA LEU A 179 13.84 -30.22 9.99
C LEU A 179 15.32 -30.42 9.70
N ILE A 180 15.87 -29.83 8.64
CA ILE A 180 17.31 -29.91 8.32
C ILE A 180 18.13 -29.25 9.44
N HIS A 181 17.72 -28.10 9.97
CA HIS A 181 18.41 -27.43 11.05
C HIS A 181 18.37 -28.19 12.40
N ILE A 182 17.38 -29.05 12.59
CA ILE A 182 17.28 -29.91 13.78
C ILE A 182 18.22 -31.12 13.67
N SER A 183 18.48 -31.61 12.45
CA SER A 183 19.28 -32.80 12.19
C SER A 183 20.77 -32.54 12.02
N GLU A 184 21.20 -31.30 11.77
CA GLU A 184 22.61 -30.94 11.72
C GLU A 184 23.08 -30.39 13.10
N PRO A 185 24.07 -31.05 13.77
CA PRO A 185 24.68 -30.44 14.95
C PRO A 185 25.36 -29.14 14.54
N THR A 186 25.00 -28.06 15.21
CA THR A 186 25.62 -26.74 15.07
C THR A 186 27.14 -26.92 15.20
N ARG A 187 27.88 -26.86 14.08
CA ARG A 187 29.35 -26.71 14.16
C ARG A 187 29.63 -25.33 14.76
N PRO A 188 30.43 -25.24 15.87
CA PRO A 188 30.89 -23.97 16.35
C PRO A 188 31.67 -23.28 15.23
N ILE A 189 31.29 -22.06 14.88
CA ILE A 189 32.09 -21.19 14.03
C ILE A 189 33.34 -20.86 14.82
N ALA A 190 34.50 -21.40 14.37
CA ALA A 190 35.82 -21.10 14.95
C ALA A 190 36.24 -19.66 14.62
#